data_24cd2a56d902a67bc0f6f02386c572fe
#
_entry.id   24cd2a56d902a67bc0f6f02386c572fe
#
_cell.length_a   1.000
_cell.length_b   1.000
_cell.length_c   1.000
_cell.angle_alpha   90.00
_cell.angle_beta   90.00
_cell.angle_gamma   90.00
#
_symmetry.space_group_name_H-M   'P 1'
#
loop_
_entity.id
_entity.type
_entity.pdbx_description
1 polymer ?
#
loop_
_entity_poly.entity_id
_entity_poly.type
_entity_poly.pdbx_seq_one_letter_code
_entity_poly.pdbx_strand_id
1 'polypeptide(L)'
;DSREAVSLISGQNRKVGELAVIYCIHAIESLSIWIGRAFGWCILILTLSVAYEVFVRYVLNAPTVWAFDMMVQMYGALFVMAGPYALAQDTHVRADVIYRFLSPRGQARVDLLLFIVFFFPGMLALVWYGWEIAMDSWRYHEVSWNSPARIQIYFFKTLIPVSAGFFIFQG
;
A
#
# COMPACT_ATOMS: atom_id res chain seq x y z
N ASP A 1 12.97 32.87 -39.01
CA ASP A 1 12.31 33.59 -37.88
C ASP A 1 11.11 32.83 -37.33
N SER A 2 10.04 32.52 -38.14
CA SER A 2 8.86 31.82 -37.63
C SER A 2 9.14 30.37 -37.18
N ARG A 3 10.06 29.67 -37.83
CA ARG A 3 10.42 28.29 -37.52
C ARG A 3 11.24 28.16 -36.24
N GLU A 4 12.08 29.14 -35.94
CA GLU A 4 12.83 29.18 -34.68
C GLU A 4 11.92 29.47 -33.48
N ALA A 5 10.96 30.40 -33.62
CA ALA A 5 9.99 30.68 -32.57
C ALA A 5 9.13 29.45 -32.24
N VAL A 6 8.67 28.69 -33.26
CA VAL A 6 7.90 27.46 -33.07
C VAL A 6 8.74 26.38 -32.41
N SER A 7 10.03 26.23 -32.75
CA SER A 7 10.91 25.25 -32.10
C SER A 7 11.18 25.57 -30.63
N LEU A 8 11.35 26.83 -30.28
CA LEU A 8 11.55 27.30 -28.91
C LEU A 8 10.29 27.06 -28.05
N ILE A 9 9.11 27.39 -28.60
CA ILE A 9 7.83 27.16 -27.89
C ILE A 9 7.59 25.65 -27.70
N SER A 10 7.86 24.83 -28.71
CA SER A 10 7.75 23.35 -28.60
C SER A 10 8.73 22.77 -27.58
N GLY A 11 9.96 23.26 -27.51
CA GLY A 11 10.95 22.86 -26.51
C GLY A 11 10.57 23.28 -25.09
N GLN A 12 9.97 24.45 -24.93
CA GLN A 12 9.51 24.95 -23.65
C GLN A 12 8.30 24.17 -23.14
N ASN A 13 7.34 23.85 -24.02
CA ASN A 13 6.17 23.03 -23.65
C ASN A 13 6.57 21.60 -23.26
N ARG A 14 7.57 21.02 -23.92
CA ARG A 14 8.11 19.71 -23.57
C ARG A 14 8.74 19.72 -22.16
N LYS A 15 9.56 20.73 -21.85
CA LYS A 15 10.15 20.88 -20.50
C LYS A 15 9.11 21.09 -19.41
N VAL A 16 8.06 21.87 -19.69
CA VAL A 16 6.95 22.06 -18.74
C VAL A 16 6.20 20.75 -18.48
N GLY A 17 5.97 19.95 -19.53
CA GLY A 17 5.38 18.63 -19.40
C GLY A 17 6.24 17.67 -18.56
N GLU A 18 7.54 17.62 -18.83
CA GLU A 18 8.49 16.79 -18.06
C GLU A 18 8.52 17.20 -16.58
N LEU A 19 8.56 18.50 -16.28
CA LEU A 19 8.52 19.00 -14.92
C LEU A 19 7.21 18.65 -14.21
N ALA A 20 6.07 18.74 -14.89
CA ALA A 20 4.78 18.38 -14.32
C ALA A 20 4.71 16.89 -13.97
N VAL A 21 5.23 16.02 -14.85
CA VAL A 21 5.31 14.57 -14.60
C VAL A 21 6.20 14.26 -13.40
N ILE A 22 7.39 14.86 -13.32
CA ILE A 22 8.30 14.71 -12.18
C ILE A 22 7.63 15.17 -10.87
N TYR A 23 6.91 16.29 -10.90
CA TYR A 23 6.19 16.78 -9.72
C TYR A 23 5.08 15.83 -9.27
N CYS A 24 4.33 15.24 -10.20
CA CYS A 24 3.31 14.26 -9.90
C CYS A 24 3.93 12.98 -9.27
N ILE A 25 5.03 12.49 -9.83
CA ILE A 25 5.74 11.31 -9.29
C ILE A 25 6.21 11.59 -7.85
N HIS A 26 6.88 12.71 -7.61
CA HIS A 26 7.33 13.06 -6.27
C HIS A 26 6.18 13.27 -5.27
N ALA A 27 5.04 13.80 -5.73
CA ALA A 27 3.87 13.97 -4.86
C ALA A 27 3.30 12.61 -4.43
N ILE A 28 3.18 11.66 -5.36
CA ILE A 28 2.70 10.29 -5.08
C ILE A 28 3.66 9.57 -4.13
N GLU A 29 4.96 9.63 -4.42
CA GLU A 29 6.00 9.04 -3.58
C GLU A 29 5.99 9.61 -2.15
N SER A 30 5.95 10.93 -2.02
CA SER A 30 5.88 11.61 -0.72
C SER A 30 4.62 11.24 0.06
N LEU A 31 3.48 11.13 -0.62
CA LEU A 31 2.21 10.73 -0.01
C LEU A 31 2.30 9.29 0.52
N SER A 32 2.84 8.37 -0.25
CA SER A 32 3.00 6.97 0.17
C SER A 32 3.97 6.82 1.34
N ILE A 33 5.08 7.57 1.33
CA ILE A 33 6.03 7.60 2.44
C ILE A 33 5.36 8.14 3.70
N TRP A 34 4.58 9.21 3.59
CA TRP A 34 3.89 9.80 4.73
C TRP A 34 2.83 8.84 5.31
N ILE A 35 2.02 8.22 4.44
CA ILE A 35 1.02 7.22 4.83
C ILE A 35 1.72 6.02 5.49
N GLY A 36 2.78 5.48 4.89
CA GLY A 36 3.53 4.36 5.44
C GLY A 36 4.09 4.66 6.84
N ARG A 37 4.63 5.87 7.05
CA ARG A 37 5.09 6.32 8.38
C ARG A 37 3.95 6.46 9.37
N ALA A 38 2.80 7.00 8.95
CA ALA A 38 1.62 7.11 9.80
C ALA A 38 1.13 5.72 10.24
N PHE A 39 1.04 4.75 9.33
CA PHE A 39 0.69 3.38 9.66
C PHE A 39 1.78 2.65 10.47
N GLY A 40 3.04 3.06 10.36
CA GLY A 40 4.13 2.56 11.22
C GLY A 40 3.85 2.77 12.72
N TRP A 41 3.11 3.81 13.11
CA TRP A 41 2.67 4.02 14.49
C TRP A 41 1.69 2.96 14.98
N CYS A 42 1.00 2.27 14.08
CA CYS A 42 0.12 1.16 14.43
C CYS A 42 0.86 0.04 15.16
N ILE A 43 2.19 -0.12 14.92
CA ILE A 43 2.99 -1.12 15.62
C ILE A 43 3.12 -0.81 17.12
N LEU A 44 3.22 0.47 17.48
CA LEU A 44 3.26 0.87 18.88
C LEU A 44 1.92 0.63 19.57
N ILE A 45 0.82 0.99 18.91
CA ILE A 45 -0.53 0.75 19.41
C ILE A 45 -0.76 -0.75 19.58
N LEU A 46 -0.37 -1.56 18.59
CA LEU A 46 -0.43 -3.01 18.63
C LEU A 46 0.36 -3.57 19.81
N THR A 47 1.61 -3.16 19.95
CA THR A 47 2.50 -3.63 21.04
C THR A 47 1.95 -3.28 22.41
N LEU A 48 1.47 -2.05 22.60
CA LEU A 48 0.87 -1.60 23.84
C LEU A 48 -0.45 -2.35 24.13
N SER A 49 -1.26 -2.59 23.12
CA SER A 49 -2.52 -3.34 23.26
C SER A 49 -2.27 -4.80 23.66
N VAL A 50 -1.25 -5.44 23.06
CA VAL A 50 -0.84 -6.80 23.42
C VAL A 50 -0.32 -6.84 24.85
N ALA A 51 0.58 -5.92 25.21
CA ALA A 51 1.15 -5.84 26.56
C ALA A 51 0.06 -5.62 27.61
N TYR A 52 -0.88 -4.72 27.33
CA TYR A 52 -2.04 -4.46 28.18
C TYR A 52 -2.91 -5.71 28.34
N GLU A 53 -3.27 -6.39 27.26
CA GLU A 53 -4.09 -7.60 27.29
C GLU A 53 -3.40 -8.72 28.10
N VAL A 54 -2.09 -8.93 27.89
CA VAL A 54 -1.32 -9.93 28.65
C VAL A 54 -1.35 -9.59 30.13
N PHE A 55 -1.12 -8.34 30.51
CA PHE A 55 -1.16 -7.91 31.91
C PHE A 55 -2.55 -8.13 32.53
N VAL A 56 -3.61 -7.65 31.90
CA VAL A 56 -4.97 -7.76 32.41
C VAL A 56 -5.41 -9.22 32.49
N ARG A 57 -5.06 -10.04 31.54
CA ARG A 57 -5.41 -11.46 31.50
C ARG A 57 -4.72 -12.26 32.59
N TYR A 58 -3.42 -12.07 32.77
CA TYR A 58 -2.62 -12.92 33.65
C TYR A 58 -2.49 -12.36 35.09
N VAL A 59 -2.48 -11.05 35.28
CA VAL A 59 -2.33 -10.42 36.56
C VAL A 59 -3.71 -10.17 37.21
N LEU A 60 -4.67 -9.66 36.43
CA LEU A 60 -6.00 -9.31 36.94
C LEU A 60 -7.04 -10.41 36.72
N ASN A 61 -6.70 -11.48 35.98
CA ASN A 61 -7.66 -12.55 35.61
C ASN A 61 -8.94 -12.02 34.92
N ALA A 62 -8.85 -10.88 34.20
CA ALA A 62 -9.97 -10.19 33.56
C ALA A 62 -9.69 -10.00 32.08
N PRO A 63 -9.70 -11.07 31.22
CA PRO A 63 -9.38 -10.99 29.81
C PRO A 63 -10.35 -10.03 29.11
N THR A 64 -9.79 -9.18 28.23
CA THR A 64 -10.60 -8.25 27.46
C THR A 64 -11.16 -8.93 26.21
N VAL A 65 -12.38 -8.57 25.81
CA VAL A 65 -13.05 -9.16 24.64
C VAL A 65 -12.70 -8.44 23.34
N TRP A 66 -12.14 -7.23 23.41
CA TRP A 66 -11.89 -6.35 22.26
C TRP A 66 -10.42 -6.36 21.78
N ALA A 67 -9.48 -6.68 22.66
CA ALA A 67 -8.05 -6.55 22.38
C ALA A 67 -7.60 -7.41 21.21
N PHE A 68 -8.12 -8.62 21.08
CA PHE A 68 -7.79 -9.52 19.97
C PHE A 68 -8.19 -8.92 18.61
N ASP A 69 -9.40 -8.39 18.49
CA ASP A 69 -9.86 -7.76 17.26
C ASP A 69 -9.01 -6.53 16.90
N MET A 70 -8.68 -5.71 17.89
CA MET A 70 -7.84 -4.53 17.70
C MET A 70 -6.44 -4.93 17.21
N MET A 71 -5.85 -5.99 17.78
CA MET A 71 -4.56 -6.52 17.33
C MET A 71 -4.61 -6.96 15.87
N VAL A 72 -5.60 -7.77 15.49
CA VAL A 72 -5.74 -8.27 14.11
C VAL A 72 -5.93 -7.12 13.13
N GLN A 73 -6.75 -6.14 13.48
CA GLN A 73 -7.01 -4.98 12.62
C GLN A 73 -5.78 -4.08 12.46
N MET A 74 -5.08 -3.77 13.55
CA MET A 74 -3.85 -2.95 13.50
C MET A 74 -2.74 -3.66 12.71
N TYR A 75 -2.57 -4.96 12.94
CA TYR A 75 -1.61 -5.77 12.19
C TYR A 75 -1.95 -5.82 10.69
N GLY A 76 -3.21 -6.07 10.36
CA GLY A 76 -3.68 -6.10 8.97
C GLY A 76 -3.50 -4.74 8.27
N ALA A 77 -3.86 -3.64 8.94
CA ALA A 77 -3.69 -2.29 8.41
C ALA A 77 -2.21 -1.96 8.14
N LEU A 78 -1.35 -2.27 9.13
CA LEU A 78 0.10 -2.08 8.99
C LEU A 78 0.65 -2.88 7.81
N PHE A 79 0.31 -4.18 7.72
CA PHE A 79 0.82 -5.07 6.68
C PHE A 79 0.40 -4.62 5.28
N VAL A 80 -0.89 -4.29 5.11
CA VAL A 80 -1.45 -3.89 3.82
C VAL A 80 -0.86 -2.55 3.36
N MET A 81 -0.69 -1.58 4.27
CA MET A 81 -0.15 -0.26 3.93
C MET A 81 1.38 -0.18 3.89
N ALA A 82 2.08 -1.16 4.48
CA ALA A 82 3.54 -1.25 4.36
C ALA A 82 4.00 -1.60 2.94
N GLY A 83 3.17 -2.30 2.17
CA GLY A 83 3.52 -2.71 0.81
C GLY A 83 3.82 -1.56 -0.16
N PRO A 84 2.89 -0.61 -0.37
CA PRO A 84 3.15 0.58 -1.20
C PRO A 84 4.35 1.40 -0.70
N TYR A 85 4.53 1.50 0.62
CA TYR A 85 5.67 2.17 1.23
C TYR A 85 7.00 1.48 0.87
N ALA A 86 7.05 0.14 0.95
CA ALA A 86 8.23 -0.63 0.59
C ALA A 86 8.57 -0.49 -0.91
N LEU A 87 7.56 -0.43 -1.76
CA LEU A 87 7.74 -0.19 -3.20
C LEU A 87 8.30 1.22 -3.46
N ALA A 88 7.78 2.24 -2.76
CA ALA A 88 8.27 3.62 -2.86
C ALA A 88 9.74 3.79 -2.44
N GLN A 89 10.23 2.93 -1.55
CA GLN A 89 11.60 2.98 -1.05
C GLN A 89 12.59 2.12 -1.86
N ASP A 90 12.18 1.56 -3.02
CA ASP A 90 12.99 0.61 -3.80
C ASP A 90 13.51 -0.59 -2.97
N THR A 91 12.87 -0.86 -1.83
CA THR A 91 13.26 -1.95 -0.91
C THR A 91 12.64 -3.29 -1.28
N HIS A 92 12.00 -3.38 -2.45
CA HIS A 92 11.48 -4.67 -2.93
C HIS A 92 12.64 -5.63 -3.16
N VAL A 93 12.54 -6.78 -2.50
CA VAL A 93 13.53 -7.87 -2.63
C VAL A 93 13.53 -8.34 -4.08
N ARG A 94 14.55 -7.92 -4.82
CA ARG A 94 14.83 -8.49 -6.15
C ARG A 94 15.50 -9.83 -5.94
N ALA A 95 15.10 -10.83 -6.73
CA ALA A 95 15.74 -12.15 -6.70
C ALA A 95 17.13 -12.05 -7.36
N ASP A 96 18.09 -11.43 -6.67
CA ASP A 96 19.44 -11.12 -7.15
C ASP A 96 20.18 -12.35 -7.70
N VAL A 97 19.82 -13.54 -7.24
CA VAL A 97 20.48 -14.78 -7.66
C VAL A 97 20.35 -15.03 -9.17
N ILE A 98 19.18 -14.80 -9.74
CA ILE A 98 18.93 -14.99 -11.19
C ILE A 98 19.31 -13.71 -11.96
N TYR A 99 19.13 -12.56 -11.34
CA TYR A 99 19.41 -11.27 -11.96
C TYR A 99 20.87 -11.05 -12.33
N ARG A 100 21.81 -11.57 -11.52
CA ARG A 100 23.26 -11.47 -11.77
C ARG A 100 23.72 -12.10 -13.07
N PHE A 101 22.98 -13.07 -13.61
CA PHE A 101 23.31 -13.75 -14.87
C PHE A 101 22.76 -13.05 -16.10
N LEU A 102 21.90 -12.05 -15.96
CA LEU A 102 21.27 -11.33 -17.04
C LEU A 102 22.02 -10.02 -17.37
N SER A 103 22.14 -9.70 -18.66
CA SER A 103 22.63 -8.40 -19.08
C SER A 103 21.67 -7.29 -18.61
N PRO A 104 22.12 -6.02 -18.43
CA PRO A 104 21.25 -4.91 -18.00
C PRO A 104 19.98 -4.74 -18.85
N ARG A 105 20.08 -5.01 -20.15
CA ARG A 105 18.93 -5.00 -21.07
C ARG A 105 17.99 -6.20 -20.85
N GLY A 106 18.55 -7.34 -20.47
CA GLY A 106 17.78 -8.54 -20.12
C GLY A 106 17.00 -8.33 -18.82
N GLN A 107 17.61 -7.75 -17.81
CA GLN A 107 16.99 -7.38 -16.54
C GLN A 107 15.78 -6.47 -16.77
N ALA A 108 15.96 -5.37 -17.53
CA ALA A 108 14.88 -4.44 -17.82
C ALA A 108 13.69 -5.08 -18.57
N ARG A 109 13.97 -6.05 -19.49
CA ARG A 109 12.90 -6.75 -20.21
C ARG A 109 12.11 -7.70 -19.29
N VAL A 110 12.82 -8.42 -18.41
CA VAL A 110 12.19 -9.33 -17.44
C VAL A 110 11.35 -8.53 -16.46
N ASP A 111 11.86 -7.42 -15.93
CA ASP A 111 11.12 -6.53 -15.04
C ASP A 111 9.83 -6.03 -15.71
N LEU A 112 9.95 -5.47 -16.91
CA LEU A 112 8.82 -4.96 -17.66
C LEU A 112 7.76 -6.05 -17.91
N LEU A 113 8.19 -7.26 -18.28
CA LEU A 113 7.31 -8.39 -18.53
C LEU A 113 6.59 -8.81 -17.24
N LEU A 114 7.32 -8.93 -16.12
CA LEU A 114 6.73 -9.28 -14.83
C LEU A 114 5.74 -8.22 -14.34
N PHE A 115 6.06 -6.95 -14.53
CA PHE A 115 5.15 -5.86 -14.19
C PHE A 115 3.86 -5.92 -15.02
N ILE A 116 3.95 -6.07 -16.34
CA ILE A 116 2.77 -6.07 -17.23
C ILE A 116 1.94 -7.34 -17.05
N VAL A 117 2.56 -8.52 -16.90
CA VAL A 117 1.85 -9.81 -16.92
C VAL A 117 1.34 -10.22 -15.52
N PHE A 118 2.08 -9.89 -14.47
CA PHE A 118 1.74 -10.35 -13.11
C PHE A 118 1.34 -9.21 -12.19
N PHE A 119 2.14 -8.14 -12.14
CA PHE A 119 1.90 -7.05 -11.18
C PHE A 119 0.61 -6.28 -11.50
N PHE A 120 0.48 -5.71 -12.69
CA PHE A 120 -0.70 -4.93 -13.05
C PHE A 120 -2.01 -5.75 -13.03
N PRO A 121 -2.09 -6.92 -13.65
CA PRO A 121 -3.31 -7.72 -13.58
C PRO A 121 -3.66 -8.15 -12.16
N GLY A 122 -2.66 -8.52 -11.36
CA GLY A 122 -2.85 -8.88 -9.96
C GLY A 122 -3.38 -7.72 -9.12
N MET A 123 -2.78 -6.54 -9.26
CA MET A 123 -3.23 -5.35 -8.53
C MET A 123 -4.60 -4.86 -9.00
N LEU A 124 -4.89 -4.89 -10.30
CA LEU A 124 -6.22 -4.55 -10.82
C LEU A 124 -7.29 -5.51 -10.31
N ALA A 125 -7.00 -6.80 -10.28
CA ALA A 125 -7.91 -7.79 -9.70
C ALA A 125 -8.13 -7.52 -8.20
N LEU A 126 -7.05 -7.18 -7.46
CA LEU A 126 -7.15 -6.86 -6.04
C LEU A 126 -7.95 -5.58 -5.77
N VAL A 127 -7.83 -4.55 -6.64
CA VAL A 127 -8.68 -3.36 -6.56
C VAL A 127 -10.13 -3.72 -6.83
N TRP A 128 -10.40 -4.48 -7.88
CA TRP A 128 -11.77 -4.83 -8.28
C TRP A 128 -12.49 -5.66 -7.22
N TYR A 129 -11.93 -6.83 -6.90
CA TYR A 129 -12.53 -7.71 -5.89
C TYR A 129 -12.46 -7.12 -4.48
N GLY A 130 -11.40 -6.41 -4.14
CA GLY A 130 -11.29 -5.71 -2.87
C GLY A 130 -12.35 -4.63 -2.71
N TRP A 131 -12.70 -3.95 -3.81
CA TRP A 131 -13.78 -2.97 -3.81
C TRP A 131 -15.15 -3.62 -3.59
N GLU A 132 -15.45 -4.72 -4.28
CA GLU A 132 -16.70 -5.48 -4.08
C GLU A 132 -16.82 -5.94 -2.61
N ILE A 133 -15.77 -6.56 -2.06
CA ILE A 133 -15.75 -7.01 -0.66
C ILE A 133 -15.92 -5.85 0.32
N ALA A 134 -15.27 -4.71 0.06
CA ALA A 134 -15.41 -3.53 0.89
C ALA A 134 -16.85 -2.99 0.84
N MET A 135 -17.43 -2.85 -0.35
CA MET A 135 -18.80 -2.35 -0.52
C MET A 135 -19.84 -3.25 0.14
N ASP A 136 -19.70 -4.56 0.01
CA ASP A 136 -20.58 -5.51 0.69
C ASP A 136 -20.46 -5.42 2.21
N SER A 137 -19.22 -5.31 2.70
CA SER A 137 -18.95 -5.14 4.12
C SER A 137 -19.58 -3.84 4.68
N TRP A 138 -19.54 -2.75 3.90
CA TRP A 138 -20.23 -1.49 4.24
C TRP A 138 -21.76 -1.63 4.22
N ARG A 139 -22.29 -2.34 3.22
CA ARG A 139 -23.75 -2.55 3.08
C ARG A 139 -24.34 -3.31 4.24
N TYR A 140 -23.61 -4.33 4.76
CA TYR A 140 -24.06 -5.17 5.87
C TYR A 140 -23.58 -4.68 7.23
N HIS A 141 -22.85 -3.56 7.32
CA HIS A 141 -22.21 -3.07 8.54
C HIS A 141 -21.46 -4.19 9.27
N GLU A 142 -20.61 -4.88 8.52
CA GLU A 142 -19.98 -6.12 8.98
C GLU A 142 -19.14 -5.89 10.25
N VAL A 143 -19.34 -6.79 11.20
CA VAL A 143 -18.64 -6.79 12.48
C VAL A 143 -17.78 -8.04 12.61
N SER A 144 -16.78 -7.98 13.48
CA SER A 144 -15.89 -9.11 13.73
C SER A 144 -16.65 -10.33 14.29
N TRP A 145 -16.32 -11.50 13.74
CA TRP A 145 -16.79 -12.78 14.23
C TRP A 145 -15.83 -13.40 15.26
N ASN A 146 -14.64 -12.82 15.41
CA ASN A 146 -13.57 -13.38 16.23
C ASN A 146 -13.77 -13.12 17.72
N SER A 147 -14.54 -12.09 18.06
CA SER A 147 -14.76 -11.73 19.46
C SER A 147 -16.19 -11.28 19.74
N PRO A 148 -16.65 -11.42 21.00
CA PRO A 148 -17.96 -10.92 21.43
C PRO A 148 -18.10 -9.40 21.35
N ALA A 149 -16.99 -8.66 21.24
CA ALA A 149 -16.97 -7.19 21.15
C ALA A 149 -17.62 -6.65 19.88
N ARG A 150 -17.75 -7.48 18.82
CA ARG A 150 -18.36 -7.13 17.53
C ARG A 150 -17.83 -5.82 16.94
N ILE A 151 -16.50 -5.65 16.96
CA ILE A 151 -15.87 -4.45 16.41
C ILE A 151 -16.09 -4.38 14.91
N GLN A 152 -16.36 -3.18 14.40
CA GLN A 152 -16.61 -2.93 12.98
C GLN A 152 -15.34 -3.19 12.15
N ILE A 153 -15.45 -4.03 11.10
CA ILE A 153 -14.31 -4.43 10.26
C ILE A 153 -14.36 -3.82 8.86
N TYR A 154 -15.46 -3.21 8.45
CA TYR A 154 -15.63 -2.65 7.12
C TYR A 154 -14.65 -1.50 6.80
N PHE A 155 -14.24 -0.72 7.80
CA PHE A 155 -13.20 0.30 7.63
C PHE A 155 -11.87 -0.32 7.19
N PHE A 156 -11.47 -1.43 7.81
CA PHE A 156 -10.20 -2.10 7.51
C PHE A 156 -10.23 -2.82 6.18
N LYS A 157 -11.37 -3.39 5.79
CA LYS A 157 -11.53 -3.98 4.45
C LYS A 157 -11.37 -2.95 3.34
N THR A 158 -11.73 -1.69 3.58
CA THR A 158 -11.52 -0.60 2.62
C THR A 158 -10.03 -0.29 2.39
N LEU A 159 -9.15 -0.60 3.34
CA LEU A 159 -7.71 -0.41 3.15
C LEU A 159 -7.13 -1.31 2.04
N ILE A 160 -7.74 -2.46 1.77
CA ILE A 160 -7.26 -3.41 0.74
C ILE A 160 -7.30 -2.78 -0.66
N PRO A 161 -8.43 -2.33 -1.19
CA PRO A 161 -8.47 -1.70 -2.51
C PRO A 161 -7.72 -0.37 -2.55
N VAL A 162 -7.68 0.37 -1.44
CA VAL A 162 -6.91 1.61 -1.34
C VAL A 162 -5.41 1.35 -1.48
N SER A 163 -4.87 0.39 -0.74
CA SER A 163 -3.45 0.04 -0.85
C SER A 163 -3.08 -0.50 -2.22
N ALA A 164 -3.94 -1.34 -2.82
CA ALA A 164 -3.73 -1.85 -4.17
C ALA A 164 -3.74 -0.70 -5.21
N GLY A 165 -4.58 0.32 -5.01
CA GLY A 165 -4.54 1.55 -5.79
C GLY A 165 -3.19 2.27 -5.67
N PHE A 166 -2.67 2.43 -4.45
CA PHE A 166 -1.34 3.02 -4.23
C PHE A 166 -0.23 2.19 -4.89
N PHE A 167 -0.31 0.86 -4.86
CA PHE A 167 0.64 0.01 -5.57
C PHE A 167 0.64 0.26 -7.08
N ILE A 168 -0.53 0.42 -7.70
CA ILE A 168 -0.64 0.70 -9.15
C ILE A 168 -0.02 2.06 -9.49
N PHE A 169 -0.21 3.07 -8.64
CA PHE A 169 0.36 4.40 -8.88
C PHE A 169 1.88 4.46 -8.70
N GLN A 170 2.46 3.51 -7.97
CA GLN A 170 3.89 3.45 -7.68
C GLN A 170 4.67 2.50 -8.60
N GLY A 171 4.02 1.49 -9.20
CA GLY A 171 4.64 0.56 -10.15
C GLY A 171 4.70 1.11 -11.54
#